data_d84a03306fbbae636612d191c6c0add3
#
_entry.id   d84a03306fbbae636612d191c6c0add3
#
_cell.length_a   1.000
_cell.length_b   1.000
_cell.length_c   1.000
_cell.angle_alpha   90.00
_cell.angle_beta   90.00
_cell.angle_gamma   90.00
#
_symmetry.space_group_name_H-M   'P 1'
#
loop_
_entity.id
_entity.type
_entity.pdbx_description
1 polymer ?
#
loop_
_entity_poly.entity_id
_entity_poly.type
_entity_poly.pdbx_seq_one_letter_code
_entity_poly.pdbx_strand_id
1 'polypeptide(L)'
;MTSTIKVNTVTTESGSTLTLGGCGKTVALASGASQSGFGRTGTVDWQTGSIKTTTFTAASGEGYFVDTNGGAVTANLPAGSAGAIVSFQDYRNTFDTAALLVVPNGSEKINGGAGGVSLTTEGEGITLVYIDSTIGWRSIQDNDFATTGSNFIVATGGTETTSGNCKIHTFTGQELLLFQEFHLAQLIIKFLI
;
A
#
# COMPACT_ATOMS: atom_id res chain seq x y z
N MET A 1 44.80 11.49 -3.95
CA MET A 1 44.54 12.94 -3.73
C MET A 1 43.02 13.14 -3.74
N THR A 2 42.49 13.80 -2.73
CA THR A 2 41.09 14.19 -2.66
C THR A 2 40.99 15.64 -3.11
N SER A 3 40.22 15.91 -4.17
CA SER A 3 39.93 17.28 -4.60
C SER A 3 38.55 17.68 -4.12
N THR A 4 38.45 18.87 -3.51
CA THR A 4 37.18 19.40 -3.02
C THR A 4 36.84 20.68 -3.75
N ILE A 5 35.65 20.77 -4.33
CA ILE A 5 35.07 21.98 -4.91
C ILE A 5 33.98 22.46 -3.96
N LYS A 6 34.09 23.69 -3.49
CA LYS A 6 33.08 24.33 -2.62
C LYS A 6 32.39 25.44 -3.42
N VAL A 7 31.13 25.19 -3.79
CA VAL A 7 30.29 26.12 -4.54
C VAL A 7 28.87 26.10 -3.97
N ASN A 8 28.16 27.23 -4.05
CA ASN A 8 26.76 27.29 -3.62
C ASN A 8 25.80 26.74 -4.69
N THR A 9 26.17 26.87 -5.95
CA THR A 9 25.33 26.44 -7.08
C THR A 9 26.21 25.90 -8.19
N VAL A 10 25.79 24.80 -8.81
CA VAL A 10 26.34 24.26 -10.03
C VAL A 10 25.24 24.24 -11.07
N THR A 11 25.46 24.91 -12.19
CA THR A 11 24.50 25.01 -13.30
C THR A 11 25.18 24.76 -14.63
N THR A 12 24.41 24.50 -15.66
CA THR A 12 24.90 24.43 -17.04
C THR A 12 25.10 25.86 -17.59
N GLU A 13 26.22 26.07 -18.29
CA GLU A 13 26.45 27.31 -19.03
C GLU A 13 25.56 27.38 -20.27
N SER A 14 25.35 26.24 -20.94
CA SER A 14 24.45 26.10 -22.08
C SER A 14 23.87 24.68 -22.11
N GLY A 15 22.67 24.57 -22.67
CA GLY A 15 21.94 23.29 -22.72
C GLY A 15 21.13 22.99 -21.44
N SER A 16 20.43 21.88 -21.43
CA SER A 16 19.48 21.49 -20.40
C SER A 16 20.00 20.36 -19.46
N THR A 17 21.23 19.87 -19.69
CA THR A 17 21.74 18.71 -18.97
C THR A 17 23.04 19.02 -18.25
N LEU A 18 23.06 18.82 -16.94
CA LEU A 18 24.27 18.78 -16.12
C LEU A 18 24.58 17.31 -15.82
N THR A 19 25.74 16.83 -16.33
CA THR A 19 26.20 15.47 -16.05
C THR A 19 27.15 15.49 -14.84
N LEU A 20 26.77 14.73 -13.79
CA LEU A 20 27.61 14.53 -12.62
C LEU A 20 28.09 13.06 -12.59
N GLY A 21 29.40 12.88 -12.41
CA GLY A 21 30.03 11.57 -12.45
C GLY A 21 30.27 11.07 -13.87
N GLY A 22 30.93 9.93 -13.99
CA GLY A 22 31.22 9.24 -15.25
C GLY A 22 30.80 7.77 -15.14
N CYS A 23 31.02 7.01 -16.23
CA CYS A 23 30.71 5.58 -16.25
C CYS A 23 31.38 4.84 -15.08
N GLY A 24 30.63 4.07 -14.31
CA GLY A 24 31.11 3.33 -13.13
C GLY A 24 31.45 4.18 -11.91
N LYS A 25 31.04 5.46 -11.88
CA LYS A 25 31.23 6.36 -10.72
C LYS A 25 29.91 6.53 -9.96
N THR A 26 30.02 6.66 -8.64
CA THR A 26 28.88 6.91 -7.77
C THR A 26 28.84 8.40 -7.40
N VAL A 27 27.66 8.99 -7.49
CA VAL A 27 27.37 10.30 -6.91
C VAL A 27 26.65 10.05 -5.59
N ALA A 28 27.28 10.38 -4.47
CA ALA A 28 26.73 10.15 -3.14
C ALA A 28 26.44 11.48 -2.46
N LEU A 29 25.31 11.55 -1.76
CA LEU A 29 25.02 12.65 -0.85
C LEU A 29 25.78 12.44 0.46
N ALA A 30 26.22 13.54 1.08
CA ALA A 30 26.78 13.49 2.42
C ALA A 30 25.72 13.04 3.44
N SER A 31 26.15 12.46 4.56
CA SER A 31 25.24 12.10 5.66
C SER A 31 24.45 13.33 6.13
N GLY A 32 23.12 13.20 6.22
CA GLY A 32 22.22 14.28 6.58
C GLY A 32 21.85 15.24 5.44
N ALA A 33 22.40 15.07 4.23
CA ALA A 33 21.97 15.81 3.06
C ALA A 33 20.72 15.16 2.45
N SER A 34 19.78 15.97 1.98
CA SER A 34 18.60 15.55 1.25
C SER A 34 18.69 15.95 -0.22
N GLN A 35 17.96 15.23 -1.08
CA GLN A 35 17.82 15.57 -2.50
C GLN A 35 16.39 16.01 -2.78
N SER A 36 16.24 16.92 -3.73
CA SER A 36 14.94 17.33 -4.25
C SER A 36 14.97 17.31 -5.78
N GLY A 37 13.99 16.68 -6.40
CA GLY A 37 13.92 16.54 -7.85
C GLY A 37 14.92 15.58 -8.48
N PHE A 38 15.71 14.86 -7.69
CA PHE A 38 16.69 13.87 -8.12
C PHE A 38 16.17 12.46 -7.79
N GLY A 39 16.35 11.52 -8.68
CA GLY A 39 16.24 10.11 -8.35
C GLY A 39 14.99 9.43 -8.87
N ARG A 40 14.67 8.30 -8.28
CA ARG A 40 13.61 7.40 -8.73
C ARG A 40 12.25 8.03 -8.43
N THR A 41 11.50 8.35 -9.47
CA THR A 41 10.09 8.65 -9.34
C THR A 41 9.30 7.33 -9.33
N GLY A 42 8.41 7.17 -8.34
CA GLY A 42 7.51 6.01 -8.26
C GLY A 42 8.09 4.74 -7.61
N THR A 43 9.28 4.81 -6.99
CA THR A 43 9.85 3.72 -6.19
C THR A 43 10.24 4.20 -4.80
N VAL A 44 10.24 3.28 -3.83
CA VAL A 44 10.66 3.54 -2.45
C VAL A 44 12.06 2.97 -2.19
N ASP A 45 12.75 3.53 -1.19
CA ASP A 45 13.95 2.96 -0.60
C ASP A 45 13.54 1.96 0.48
N TRP A 46 13.70 0.66 0.21
CA TRP A 46 13.31 -0.39 1.12
C TRP A 46 14.26 -0.49 2.31
N GLN A 47 13.72 -0.30 3.51
CA GLN A 47 14.44 -0.32 4.79
C GLN A 47 14.68 -1.76 5.27
N THR A 48 15.47 -2.52 4.53
CA THR A 48 15.70 -3.97 4.77
C THR A 48 16.47 -4.25 6.07
N GLY A 49 17.22 -3.28 6.57
CA GLY A 49 17.96 -3.39 7.84
C GLY A 49 17.13 -3.14 9.10
N SER A 50 15.84 -2.78 8.97
CA SER A 50 14.98 -2.39 10.10
C SER A 50 13.55 -2.88 9.91
N ILE A 51 13.32 -4.18 10.11
CA ILE A 51 11.98 -4.75 10.09
C ILE A 51 11.14 -4.17 11.23
N LYS A 52 9.93 -3.71 10.91
CA LYS A 52 9.05 -3.05 11.90
C LYS A 52 8.18 -4.10 12.61
N THR A 53 8.28 -4.12 13.93
CA THR A 53 7.54 -5.05 14.81
C THR A 53 6.61 -4.34 15.78
N THR A 54 6.65 -3.02 15.84
CA THR A 54 5.84 -2.17 16.73
C THR A 54 5.37 -0.93 15.97
N THR A 55 4.46 -0.17 16.56
CA THR A 55 3.98 1.10 16.00
C THR A 55 5.13 2.02 15.63
N PHE A 56 5.09 2.60 14.42
CA PHE A 56 6.09 3.52 13.91
C PHE A 56 5.47 4.60 13.01
N THR A 57 6.25 5.64 12.73
CA THR A 57 5.91 6.64 11.72
C THR A 57 6.79 6.42 10.49
N ALA A 58 6.17 6.29 9.33
CA ALA A 58 6.86 6.13 8.07
C ALA A 58 7.43 7.47 7.56
N ALA A 59 8.47 7.40 6.75
CA ALA A 59 9.04 8.55 6.04
C ALA A 59 8.68 8.50 4.55
N SER A 60 8.51 9.67 3.96
CA SER A 60 8.29 9.77 2.51
C SER A 60 9.50 9.27 1.72
N GLY A 61 9.27 8.46 0.72
CA GLY A 61 10.29 7.83 -0.12
C GLY A 61 10.77 6.47 0.38
N GLU A 62 10.28 6.01 1.53
CA GLU A 62 10.71 4.74 2.13
C GLU A 62 9.68 3.63 2.01
N GLY A 63 10.17 2.39 1.95
CA GLY A 63 9.39 1.15 2.04
C GLY A 63 9.79 0.32 3.24
N TYR A 64 8.83 -0.33 3.88
CA TYR A 64 9.03 -1.06 5.13
C TYR A 64 8.50 -2.48 5.04
N PHE A 65 9.30 -3.41 5.54
CA PHE A 65 8.82 -4.75 5.88
C PHE A 65 8.29 -4.73 7.31
N VAL A 66 7.07 -5.26 7.50
CA VAL A 66 6.41 -5.26 8.81
C VAL A 66 6.16 -6.70 9.25
N ASP A 67 6.61 -7.03 10.45
CA ASP A 67 6.43 -8.33 11.09
C ASP A 67 5.36 -8.20 12.17
N THR A 68 4.19 -8.76 11.94
CA THR A 68 3.06 -8.76 12.87
C THR A 68 2.94 -10.07 13.66
N ASN A 69 3.94 -10.95 13.62
CA ASN A 69 3.93 -12.21 14.36
C ASN A 69 3.80 -12.02 15.89
N GLY A 70 4.20 -10.88 16.42
CA GLY A 70 4.05 -10.50 17.83
C GLY A 70 2.74 -9.77 18.17
N GLY A 71 1.88 -9.52 17.20
CA GLY A 71 0.63 -8.78 17.33
C GLY A 71 0.47 -7.68 16.27
N ALA A 72 -0.70 -7.07 16.23
CA ALA A 72 -1.01 -6.01 15.26
C ALA A 72 -0.05 -4.81 15.40
N VAL A 73 0.35 -4.25 14.25
CA VAL A 73 1.25 -3.11 14.17
C VAL A 73 0.50 -1.92 13.55
N THR A 74 0.81 -0.70 14.01
CA THR A 74 0.30 0.52 13.40
C THR A 74 1.42 1.28 12.71
N ALA A 75 1.24 1.60 11.43
CA ALA A 75 2.10 2.47 10.66
C ALA A 75 1.43 3.82 10.45
N ASN A 76 1.97 4.88 11.01
CA ASN A 76 1.51 6.25 10.80
C ASN A 76 2.16 6.81 9.54
N LEU A 77 1.35 7.32 8.60
CA LEU A 77 1.86 7.99 7.41
C LEU A 77 2.47 9.35 7.77
N PRO A 78 3.49 9.81 7.07
CA PRO A 78 4.00 11.16 7.22
C PRO A 78 2.98 12.19 6.73
N ALA A 79 3.20 13.48 7.04
CA ALA A 79 2.42 14.55 6.42
C ALA A 79 2.54 14.48 4.90
N GLY A 80 1.39 14.50 4.22
CA GLY A 80 1.29 14.34 2.78
C GLY A 80 1.78 15.56 2.02
N SER A 81 2.57 15.34 1.00
CA SER A 81 2.90 16.33 -0.04
C SER A 81 2.74 15.66 -1.41
N ALA A 82 2.29 16.40 -2.41
CA ALA A 82 2.06 15.84 -3.74
C ALA A 82 3.29 15.07 -4.26
N GLY A 83 3.09 13.80 -4.62
CA GLY A 83 4.15 12.88 -5.04
C GLY A 83 4.90 12.18 -3.92
N ALA A 84 4.59 12.44 -2.63
CA ALA A 84 5.11 11.63 -1.53
C ALA A 84 4.67 10.17 -1.71
N ILE A 85 5.56 9.23 -1.44
CA ILE A 85 5.34 7.79 -1.64
C ILE A 85 5.80 7.01 -0.41
N VAL A 86 5.02 6.03 0.02
CA VAL A 86 5.36 5.10 1.09
C VAL A 86 4.86 3.71 0.72
N SER A 87 5.65 2.68 1.05
CA SER A 87 5.25 1.28 0.81
C SER A 87 5.37 0.44 2.07
N PHE A 88 4.51 -0.55 2.18
CA PHE A 88 4.54 -1.57 3.24
C PHE A 88 4.43 -2.95 2.62
N GLN A 89 5.09 -3.94 3.23
CA GLN A 89 5.04 -5.33 2.82
C GLN A 89 5.03 -6.24 4.05
N ASP A 90 4.17 -7.24 4.02
CA ASP A 90 4.16 -8.32 5.03
C ASP A 90 5.50 -9.07 5.00
N TYR A 91 6.16 -9.13 6.15
CA TYR A 91 7.48 -9.79 6.27
C TYR A 91 7.37 -11.30 6.46
N ARG A 92 6.37 -11.77 7.21
CA ARG A 92 6.22 -13.17 7.59
C ARG A 92 4.94 -13.82 7.10
N ASN A 93 4.18 -13.17 6.26
CA ASN A 93 2.86 -13.63 5.84
C ASN A 93 1.92 -13.82 7.06
N THR A 94 1.83 -12.81 7.92
CA THR A 94 1.06 -12.86 9.17
C THR A 94 -0.02 -11.77 9.29
N PHE A 95 -0.24 -10.96 8.26
CA PHE A 95 -1.26 -9.92 8.29
C PHE A 95 -2.68 -10.46 8.40
N ASP A 96 -2.93 -11.70 7.98
CA ASP A 96 -4.20 -12.40 8.16
C ASP A 96 -4.47 -12.78 9.63
N THR A 97 -3.42 -13.01 10.40
CA THR A 97 -3.50 -13.36 11.82
C THR A 97 -3.49 -12.13 12.70
N ALA A 98 -2.70 -11.13 12.36
CA ALA A 98 -2.57 -9.86 13.07
C ALA A 98 -2.32 -8.73 12.06
N ALA A 99 -3.31 -7.84 11.89
CA ALA A 99 -3.31 -6.85 10.84
C ALA A 99 -2.21 -5.78 10.98
N LEU A 100 -1.74 -5.25 9.84
CA LEU A 100 -1.09 -3.94 9.78
C LEU A 100 -2.17 -2.86 9.61
N LEU A 101 -2.25 -1.93 10.55
CA LEU A 101 -3.09 -0.73 10.43
C LEU A 101 -2.25 0.43 9.90
N VAL A 102 -2.61 0.99 8.74
CA VAL A 102 -2.00 2.18 8.16
C VAL A 102 -2.88 3.39 8.45
N VAL A 103 -2.35 4.39 9.14
CA VAL A 103 -3.11 5.56 9.63
C VAL A 103 -2.60 6.82 8.94
N PRO A 104 -3.47 7.65 8.34
CA PRO A 104 -3.07 8.92 7.73
C PRO A 104 -2.66 9.95 8.80
N ASN A 105 -1.90 10.95 8.40
CA ASN A 105 -1.49 12.03 9.27
C ASN A 105 -2.67 12.98 9.55
N GLY A 106 -2.97 13.22 10.81
CA GLY A 106 -4.01 14.16 11.24
C GLY A 106 -5.39 13.86 10.61
N SER A 107 -5.89 14.80 9.82
CA SER A 107 -7.19 14.69 9.11
C SER A 107 -7.04 14.33 7.63
N GLU A 108 -5.85 13.91 7.19
CA GLU A 108 -5.62 13.46 5.83
C GLU A 108 -6.44 12.18 5.54
N LYS A 109 -6.52 11.87 4.26
CA LYS A 109 -7.35 10.75 3.78
C LYS A 109 -6.51 9.66 3.15
N ILE A 110 -7.05 8.46 3.11
CA ILE A 110 -6.57 7.36 2.29
C ILE A 110 -7.70 6.96 1.34
N ASN A 111 -7.45 6.98 0.04
CA ASN A 111 -8.42 6.70 -1.02
C ASN A 111 -9.72 7.54 -0.90
N GLY A 112 -9.61 8.79 -0.39
CA GLY A 112 -10.75 9.68 -0.15
C GLY A 112 -11.49 9.44 1.18
N GLY A 113 -11.17 8.38 1.90
CA GLY A 113 -11.74 8.06 3.21
C GLY A 113 -10.93 8.70 4.36
N ALA A 114 -11.63 9.13 5.43
CA ALA A 114 -11.01 9.78 6.59
C ALA A 114 -10.40 8.81 7.61
N GLY A 115 -10.48 7.51 7.40
CA GLY A 115 -9.97 6.48 8.31
C GLY A 115 -8.65 5.88 7.83
N GLY A 116 -7.99 5.14 8.72
CA GLY A 116 -6.89 4.25 8.35
C GLY A 116 -7.38 3.05 7.54
N VAL A 117 -6.45 2.35 6.91
CA VAL A 117 -6.71 1.09 6.21
C VAL A 117 -5.99 -0.04 6.90
N SER A 118 -6.64 -1.19 7.00
CA SER A 118 -6.04 -2.41 7.56
C SER A 118 -5.66 -3.37 6.45
N LEU A 119 -4.43 -3.84 6.46
CA LEU A 119 -3.96 -4.93 5.63
C LEU A 119 -4.16 -6.22 6.44
N THR A 120 -4.96 -7.13 5.90
CA THR A 120 -5.43 -8.33 6.60
C THR A 120 -5.26 -9.61 5.79
N THR A 121 -4.53 -9.54 4.69
CA THR A 121 -4.28 -10.68 3.82
C THR A 121 -2.85 -11.15 3.94
N GLU A 122 -2.65 -12.46 4.01
CA GLU A 122 -1.33 -13.09 4.04
C GLU A 122 -0.47 -12.62 2.84
N GLY A 123 0.75 -12.17 3.13
CA GLY A 123 1.69 -11.71 2.11
C GLY A 123 1.33 -10.39 1.44
N GLU A 124 0.36 -9.66 1.97
CA GLU A 124 -0.14 -8.41 1.40
C GLU A 124 0.91 -7.29 1.46
N GLY A 125 0.89 -6.45 0.43
CA GLY A 125 1.68 -5.21 0.39
C GLY A 125 0.89 -4.08 -0.25
N ILE A 126 1.24 -2.85 0.11
CA ILE A 126 0.61 -1.64 -0.42
C ILE A 126 1.65 -0.56 -0.71
N THR A 127 1.47 0.13 -1.81
CA THR A 127 2.18 1.38 -2.09
C THR A 127 1.18 2.52 -2.17
N LEU A 128 1.42 3.56 -1.39
CA LEU A 128 0.59 4.74 -1.29
C LEU A 128 1.34 5.95 -1.83
N VAL A 129 0.67 6.73 -2.68
CA VAL A 129 1.16 8.01 -3.20
C VAL A 129 0.20 9.12 -2.77
N TYR A 130 0.71 10.19 -2.18
CA TYR A 130 -0.10 11.36 -1.85
C TYR A 130 -0.38 12.18 -3.09
N ILE A 131 -1.64 12.45 -3.37
CA ILE A 131 -2.09 13.20 -4.54
C ILE A 131 -2.40 14.64 -4.13
N ASP A 132 -3.43 14.82 -3.30
CA ASP A 132 -3.95 16.12 -2.86
C ASP A 132 -4.75 15.98 -1.56
N SER A 133 -5.30 17.07 -1.05
CA SER A 133 -6.12 17.06 0.17
C SER A 133 -7.53 16.47 -0.02
N THR A 134 -7.99 16.27 -1.26
CA THR A 134 -9.32 15.72 -1.57
C THR A 134 -9.33 14.21 -1.44
N ILE A 135 -8.35 13.56 -2.07
CA ILE A 135 -8.17 12.10 -2.08
C ILE A 135 -7.20 11.65 -1.00
N GLY A 136 -6.17 12.47 -0.71
CA GLY A 136 -5.10 12.12 0.21
C GLY A 136 -4.10 11.15 -0.39
N TRP A 137 -3.80 10.12 0.36
CA TRP A 137 -2.96 9.00 -0.04
C TRP A 137 -3.77 8.03 -0.91
N ARG A 138 -3.24 7.70 -2.08
CA ARG A 138 -3.88 6.77 -3.03
C ARG A 138 -3.05 5.50 -3.17
N SER A 139 -3.69 4.35 -3.02
CA SER A 139 -3.09 3.07 -3.40
C SER A 139 -2.88 3.02 -4.92
N ILE A 140 -1.70 2.60 -5.34
CA ILE A 140 -1.37 2.38 -6.76
C ILE A 140 -1.36 0.90 -7.15
N GLN A 141 -1.60 0.01 -6.20
CA GLN A 141 -1.90 -1.39 -6.44
C GLN A 141 -3.41 -1.59 -6.46
N ASP A 142 -3.84 -2.78 -6.87
CA ASP A 142 -5.23 -3.10 -7.13
C ASP A 142 -6.17 -2.72 -5.98
N ASN A 143 -7.38 -2.28 -6.33
CA ASN A 143 -8.26 -1.48 -5.48
C ASN A 143 -9.09 -2.26 -4.46
N ASP A 144 -8.75 -3.47 -4.10
CA ASP A 144 -9.53 -4.27 -3.15
C ASP A 144 -9.58 -3.68 -1.73
N PHE A 145 -8.75 -2.66 -1.44
CA PHE A 145 -8.78 -1.92 -0.17
C PHE A 145 -9.98 -0.97 -0.01
N ALA A 146 -10.65 -0.60 -1.09
CA ALA A 146 -11.81 0.30 -1.04
C ALA A 146 -13.11 -0.45 -0.71
N THR A 147 -13.08 -1.76 -0.76
CA THR A 147 -14.21 -2.59 -0.43
C THR A 147 -13.94 -3.34 0.87
N THR A 148 -14.21 -2.70 1.99
CA THR A 148 -14.61 -3.40 3.22
C THR A 148 -15.94 -4.13 2.97
N GLY A 149 -16.02 -4.87 1.91
CA GLY A 149 -17.15 -5.67 1.51
C GLY A 149 -16.58 -6.91 0.85
N SER A 150 -16.88 -8.04 1.44
CA SER A 150 -16.52 -9.34 0.88
C SER A 150 -16.66 -9.34 -0.63
N ASN A 151 -15.62 -9.73 -1.36
CA ASN A 151 -15.66 -10.07 -2.78
C ASN A 151 -16.55 -11.32 -3.04
N PHE A 152 -17.49 -11.57 -2.15
CA PHE A 152 -18.47 -12.62 -2.34
C PHE A 152 -19.59 -12.09 -3.21
N ILE A 153 -20.00 -12.91 -4.18
CA ILE A 153 -21.24 -12.68 -4.91
C ILE A 153 -22.34 -12.46 -3.88
N VAL A 154 -22.96 -11.28 -3.89
CA VAL A 154 -24.10 -11.02 -3.03
C VAL A 154 -25.29 -11.73 -3.66
N ALA A 155 -25.71 -12.82 -3.02
CA ALA A 155 -26.90 -13.57 -3.39
C ALA A 155 -27.89 -13.51 -2.23
N THR A 156 -29.17 -13.47 -2.54
CA THR A 156 -30.26 -13.52 -1.56
C THR A 156 -31.21 -14.66 -1.89
N GLY A 157 -31.85 -15.21 -0.88
CA GLY A 157 -32.80 -16.32 -0.99
C GLY A 157 -32.30 -17.58 -0.31
N GLY A 158 -33.23 -18.44 0.10
CA GLY A 158 -32.95 -19.64 0.87
C GLY A 158 -32.45 -19.38 2.31
N THR A 159 -32.05 -20.45 2.98
CA THR A 159 -31.40 -20.36 4.29
C THR A 159 -29.89 -20.21 4.11
N GLU A 160 -29.32 -19.11 4.60
CA GLU A 160 -27.88 -18.85 4.54
C GLU A 160 -27.14 -19.53 5.69
N THR A 161 -26.05 -20.20 5.38
CA THR A 161 -25.06 -20.71 6.35
C THR A 161 -23.65 -20.37 5.85
N THR A 162 -22.70 -20.18 6.79
CA THR A 162 -21.32 -19.92 6.46
C THR A 162 -20.45 -21.09 6.92
N SER A 163 -19.56 -21.55 6.05
CA SER A 163 -18.59 -22.60 6.35
C SER A 163 -17.24 -22.19 5.75
N GLY A 164 -16.29 -21.83 6.59
CA GLY A 164 -15.03 -21.26 6.16
C GLY A 164 -15.25 -19.99 5.31
N ASN A 165 -14.64 -19.90 4.15
CA ASN A 165 -14.81 -18.79 3.20
C ASN A 165 -16.01 -18.99 2.24
N CYS A 166 -16.89 -19.95 2.52
CA CYS A 166 -18.04 -20.24 1.64
C CYS A 166 -19.34 -19.77 2.31
N LYS A 167 -20.14 -19.02 1.56
CA LYS A 167 -21.53 -18.71 1.87
C LYS A 167 -22.42 -19.74 1.14
N ILE A 168 -23.23 -20.47 1.90
CA ILE A 168 -24.07 -21.57 1.40
C ILE A 168 -25.52 -21.13 1.51
N HIS A 169 -26.24 -21.15 0.41
CA HIS A 169 -27.68 -20.94 0.34
C HIS A 169 -28.38 -22.27 0.15
N THR A 170 -29.19 -22.68 1.12
CA THR A 170 -29.96 -23.91 1.05
C THR A 170 -31.43 -23.61 0.71
N PHE A 171 -31.94 -24.20 -0.37
CA PHE A 171 -33.31 -24.07 -0.83
C PHE A 171 -34.06 -25.37 -0.54
N THR A 172 -35.18 -25.28 0.16
CA THR A 172 -36.02 -26.44 0.53
C THR A 172 -37.36 -26.46 -0.20
N GLY A 173 -37.56 -25.54 -1.13
CA GLY A 173 -38.81 -25.40 -1.92
C GLY A 173 -38.59 -24.61 -3.21
N GLN A 174 -39.67 -24.09 -3.80
CA GLN A 174 -39.59 -23.17 -4.94
C GLN A 174 -39.19 -21.78 -4.51
N GLU A 175 -37.93 -21.58 -4.16
CA GLU A 175 -37.35 -20.30 -3.79
C GLU A 175 -36.43 -19.80 -4.92
N LEU A 176 -36.28 -18.49 -5.03
CA LEU A 176 -35.49 -17.86 -6.07
C LEU A 176 -34.14 -17.36 -5.49
N LEU A 177 -33.04 -17.75 -6.16
CA LEU A 177 -31.72 -17.17 -5.88
C LEU A 177 -31.52 -15.90 -6.72
N LEU A 178 -31.42 -14.75 -6.09
CA LEU A 178 -31.20 -13.48 -6.75
C LEU A 178 -29.75 -13.02 -6.56
N PHE A 179 -29.07 -12.69 -7.65
CA PHE A 179 -27.74 -12.13 -7.65
C PHE A 179 -27.80 -10.63 -7.87
N GLN A 180 -27.09 -9.85 -7.05
CA GLN A 180 -26.86 -8.44 -7.28
C GLN A 180 -25.46 -8.26 -7.89
N GLU A 181 -25.44 -7.92 -9.17
CA GLU A 181 -24.28 -7.58 -10.02
C GLU A 181 -23.24 -8.69 -10.27
N PHE A 182 -22.96 -8.90 -11.57
CA PHE A 182 -21.93 -9.79 -12.08
C PHE A 182 -20.64 -9.01 -12.42
N HIS A 183 -19.54 -9.32 -11.72
CA HIS A 183 -18.20 -9.27 -12.30
C HIS A 183 -17.63 -10.69 -12.24
N LEU A 184 -17.57 -11.32 -13.40
CA LEU A 184 -16.95 -12.60 -13.77
C LEU A 184 -16.39 -13.46 -12.61
N ALA A 185 -17.24 -14.20 -11.93
CA ALA A 185 -16.84 -15.33 -11.10
C ALA A 185 -17.53 -16.60 -11.61
N GLN A 186 -16.80 -17.69 -11.65
CA GLN A 186 -17.29 -18.99 -12.12
C GLN A 186 -18.32 -19.55 -11.13
N LEU A 187 -19.58 -19.56 -11.50
CA LEU A 187 -20.68 -20.10 -10.70
C LEU A 187 -20.70 -21.64 -10.86
N ILE A 188 -20.47 -22.37 -9.79
CA ILE A 188 -20.69 -23.82 -9.75
C ILE A 188 -22.03 -24.05 -9.04
N ILE A 189 -23.08 -24.35 -9.81
CA ILE A 189 -24.36 -24.77 -9.26
C ILE A 189 -24.37 -26.31 -9.24
N LYS A 190 -24.37 -26.89 -8.04
CA LYS A 190 -24.64 -28.33 -7.84
C LYS A 190 -26.10 -28.49 -7.41
N PHE A 191 -26.87 -29.10 -8.27
CA PHE A 191 -28.18 -29.61 -7.87
C PHE A 191 -28.00 -31.01 -7.24
N LEU A 192 -28.37 -31.18 -5.98
CA LEU A 192 -28.63 -32.48 -5.41
C LEU A 192 -30.11 -32.81 -5.69
N ILE A 193 -30.34 -33.83 -6.52
CA ILE A 193 -31.67 -34.47 -6.73
C ILE A 193 -31.81 -35.53 -5.66
#